data_19ceb86d8671930b4aee97e3964b3c91
#
_entry.id   19ceb86d8671930b4aee97e3964b3c91
#
_cell.length_a   1.000
_cell.length_b   1.000
_cell.length_c   1.000
_cell.angle_alpha   90.00
_cell.angle_beta   90.00
_cell.angle_gamma   90.00
#
_symmetry.space_group_name_H-M   'P 1'
#
loop_
_entity.id
_entity.type
_entity.pdbx_description
1 polymer ?
#
loop_
_entity_poly.entity_id
_entity_poly.type
_entity_poly.pdbx_seq_one_letter_code
_entity_poly.pdbx_strand_id
1 'polypeptide(L)'
;MAGERHGAVQINETLRDDELRAILARLDSDKDKEVFGLVCKRWLHLQSTDRRRLCARAGPHMLRKIAARFTRILELDLSQSVGITDAGMVAIGSVLSSLQSLDVSFCRKLTDKGLSAVTEGCRDLRSLYLTGCKSVTDALLRALSLNCQNLEVLGLEGCTGITDSGLVVLVDGCHKMKHLDINKCINVGDSGVASVSKACSLSLKTLKLMDCYKLGDISILSLARFCINLETLAIGGCRGLSDESMKSLAAAPNHNLRTLRMDWCSNLSDSTVKCLLSQCKNLEVLDIGCCEEVTDAAFQGLSNEGNELVLKFLKVTSCPKITVAGISMLLESCKSLQYLDVRSCPLVTEAGCDEAGVQFPKWCKVNYDGRLIEPDVLV
;
A
#
# COMPACT_ATOMS: atom_id res chain seq x y z
N MET A 1 10.55 67.68 -29.02
CA MET A 1 10.18 66.29 -29.16
C MET A 1 10.09 65.65 -27.78
N ALA A 2 8.88 65.51 -27.28
CA ALA A 2 8.60 64.87 -26.00
C ALA A 2 8.57 63.38 -26.22
N GLY A 3 9.54 62.62 -25.64
CA GLY A 3 9.54 61.20 -25.68
C GLY A 3 8.46 60.64 -24.72
N GLU A 4 7.42 60.02 -25.29
CA GLU A 4 6.45 59.24 -24.56
C GLU A 4 7.18 58.08 -23.85
N ARG A 5 7.31 58.18 -22.54
CA ARG A 5 7.69 57.02 -21.71
C ARG A 5 6.48 56.07 -21.75
N HIS A 6 6.56 55.04 -22.54
CA HIS A 6 5.69 53.90 -22.41
C HIS A 6 5.85 53.37 -20.98
N GLY A 7 4.90 53.67 -20.12
CA GLY A 7 4.86 53.12 -18.77
C GLY A 7 4.81 51.60 -18.88
N ALA A 8 5.81 50.91 -18.35
CA ALA A 8 5.76 49.48 -18.25
C ALA A 8 4.48 49.07 -17.51
N VAL A 9 3.57 48.41 -18.22
CA VAL A 9 2.33 47.89 -17.65
C VAL A 9 2.72 46.88 -16.55
N GLN A 10 2.42 47.23 -15.30
CA GLN A 10 2.75 46.34 -14.20
C GLN A 10 1.72 45.21 -14.20
N ILE A 11 2.16 43.98 -14.51
CA ILE A 11 1.34 42.78 -14.53
C ILE A 11 0.47 42.66 -13.26
N ASN A 12 1.01 43.10 -12.13
CA ASN A 12 0.29 43.09 -10.82
C ASN A 12 -0.95 44.00 -10.77
N GLU A 13 -0.98 45.05 -11.53
CA GLU A 13 -2.10 46.03 -11.56
C GLU A 13 -3.10 45.68 -12.63
N THR A 14 -2.66 44.95 -13.67
CA THR A 14 -3.46 44.68 -14.86
C THR A 14 -4.21 43.35 -14.77
N LEU A 15 -3.58 42.30 -14.19
CA LEU A 15 -4.20 40.99 -14.11
C LEU A 15 -5.02 40.83 -12.84
N ARG A 16 -6.24 40.32 -13.01
CA ARG A 16 -7.13 39.90 -11.90
C ARG A 16 -6.64 38.61 -11.27
N ASP A 17 -7.13 38.27 -10.08
CA ASP A 17 -6.75 37.09 -9.34
C ASP A 17 -7.05 35.80 -10.11
N ASP A 18 -8.15 35.74 -10.88
CA ASP A 18 -8.51 34.57 -11.68
C ASP A 18 -7.54 34.33 -12.84
N GLU A 19 -7.04 35.42 -13.45
CA GLU A 19 -6.04 35.35 -14.51
C GLU A 19 -4.69 34.90 -13.96
N LEU A 20 -4.29 35.39 -12.79
CA LEU A 20 -3.07 34.94 -12.10
C LEU A 20 -3.18 33.47 -11.66
N ARG A 21 -4.35 33.00 -11.20
CA ARG A 21 -4.59 31.59 -10.91
C ARG A 21 -4.52 30.74 -12.16
N ALA A 22 -5.03 31.22 -13.28
CA ALA A 22 -4.94 30.51 -14.57
C ALA A 22 -3.46 30.36 -15.03
N ILE A 23 -2.64 31.38 -14.78
CA ILE A 23 -1.19 31.30 -15.01
C ILE A 23 -0.55 30.25 -14.09
N LEU A 24 -0.82 30.33 -12.77
CA LEU A 24 -0.31 29.39 -11.77
C LEU A 24 -0.67 27.94 -12.11
N ALA A 25 -1.90 27.70 -12.58
CA ALA A 25 -2.38 26.37 -12.95
C ALA A 25 -1.67 25.77 -14.16
N ARG A 26 -1.07 26.62 -15.05
CA ARG A 26 -0.34 26.19 -16.24
C ARG A 26 1.16 26.00 -16.02
N LEU A 27 1.65 26.33 -14.82
CA LEU A 27 3.06 26.04 -14.48
C LEU A 27 3.21 24.55 -14.23
N ASP A 28 4.12 23.90 -14.97
CA ASP A 28 4.28 22.45 -14.94
C ASP A 28 5.09 21.98 -13.73
N SER A 29 6.09 22.75 -13.31
CA SER A 29 6.96 22.35 -12.20
C SER A 29 6.57 22.96 -10.87
N ASP A 30 6.75 22.22 -9.77
CA ASP A 30 6.54 22.76 -8.42
C ASP A 30 7.52 23.90 -8.10
N LYS A 31 8.70 23.87 -8.68
CA LYS A 31 9.70 24.95 -8.54
C LYS A 31 9.19 26.27 -9.17
N ASP A 32 8.56 26.21 -10.35
CA ASP A 32 8.00 27.40 -10.99
C ASP A 32 6.81 27.94 -10.19
N LYS A 33 5.99 27.06 -9.60
CA LYS A 33 4.91 27.46 -8.69
C LYS A 33 5.45 28.14 -7.41
N GLU A 34 6.60 27.68 -6.91
CA GLU A 34 7.27 28.33 -5.79
C GLU A 34 7.80 29.72 -6.17
N VAL A 35 8.45 29.85 -7.33
CA VAL A 35 8.94 31.12 -7.86
C VAL A 35 7.78 32.11 -8.08
N PHE A 36 6.62 31.65 -8.58
CA PHE A 36 5.42 32.45 -8.66
C PHE A 36 5.08 33.12 -7.33
N GLY A 37 5.12 32.39 -6.23
CA GLY A 37 4.85 32.91 -4.89
C GLY A 37 5.88 33.93 -4.38
N LEU A 38 7.06 34.00 -4.98
CA LEU A 38 8.13 34.95 -4.59
C LEU A 38 7.97 36.33 -5.22
N VAL A 39 7.09 36.51 -6.22
CA VAL A 39 6.91 37.77 -6.94
C VAL A 39 6.43 38.90 -6.01
N CYS A 40 5.34 38.67 -5.26
CA CYS A 40 4.83 39.62 -4.27
C CYS A 40 3.87 38.95 -3.29
N LYS A 41 3.43 39.69 -2.23
CA LYS A 41 2.49 39.16 -1.22
C LYS A 41 1.16 38.68 -1.84
N ARG A 42 0.64 39.33 -2.87
CA ARG A 42 -0.60 38.93 -3.58
C ARG A 42 -0.41 37.59 -4.27
N TRP A 43 0.68 37.39 -5.00
CA TRP A 43 1.00 36.15 -5.70
C TRP A 43 1.27 35.00 -4.71
N LEU A 44 1.97 35.31 -3.62
CA LEU A 44 2.19 34.35 -2.54
C LEU A 44 0.87 33.90 -1.90
N HIS A 45 -0.07 34.82 -1.71
CA HIS A 45 -1.40 34.49 -1.20
C HIS A 45 -2.17 33.58 -2.17
N LEU A 46 -2.18 33.90 -3.47
CA LEU A 46 -2.82 33.10 -4.49
C LEU A 46 -2.22 31.69 -4.56
N GLN A 47 -0.90 31.58 -4.63
CA GLN A 47 -0.18 30.31 -4.61
C GLN A 47 -0.49 29.48 -3.36
N SER A 48 -0.58 30.13 -2.20
CA SER A 48 -0.88 29.45 -0.94
C SER A 48 -2.32 28.97 -0.86
N THR A 49 -3.29 29.76 -1.34
CA THR A 49 -4.72 29.39 -1.32
C THR A 49 -5.11 28.39 -2.40
N ASP A 50 -4.35 28.29 -3.49
CA ASP A 50 -4.61 27.33 -4.55
C ASP A 50 -3.89 25.98 -4.36
N ARG A 51 -2.97 25.90 -3.41
CA ARG A 51 -2.24 24.67 -3.12
C ARG A 51 -3.19 23.59 -2.61
N ARG A 52 -3.17 22.41 -3.26
CA ARG A 52 -4.00 21.24 -2.92
C ARG A 52 -3.21 20.16 -2.23
N ARG A 53 -1.92 20.06 -2.52
CA ARG A 53 -1.00 19.07 -1.97
C ARG A 53 0.15 19.76 -1.27
N LEU A 54 0.49 19.30 -0.08
CA LEU A 54 1.62 19.78 0.68
C LEU A 54 2.35 18.61 1.33
N CYS A 55 3.65 18.50 1.05
CA CYS A 55 4.57 17.64 1.79
C CYS A 55 5.45 18.55 2.64
N ALA A 56 5.50 18.33 3.95
CA ALA A 56 6.29 19.15 4.86
C ALA A 56 6.86 18.30 5.99
N ARG A 57 8.12 18.55 6.33
CA ARG A 57 8.73 18.03 7.54
C ARG A 57 8.57 19.08 8.65
N ALA A 58 7.44 19.01 9.34
CA ALA A 58 6.99 20.05 10.25
C ALA A 58 7.53 19.85 11.68
N GLY A 59 8.00 20.95 12.28
CA GLY A 59 8.26 21.03 13.72
C GLY A 59 6.97 21.31 14.51
N PRO A 60 7.03 21.24 15.86
CA PRO A 60 5.84 21.29 16.73
C PRO A 60 5.01 22.59 16.61
N HIS A 61 5.63 23.71 16.21
CA HIS A 61 4.97 25.02 16.11
C HIS A 61 4.54 25.37 14.67
N MET A 62 4.88 24.54 13.69
CA MET A 62 4.63 24.86 12.28
C MET A 62 3.21 24.53 11.82
N LEU A 63 2.54 23.53 12.42
CA LEU A 63 1.24 23.05 11.92
C LEU A 63 0.17 24.13 11.95
N ARG A 64 0.12 24.99 12.98
CA ARG A 64 -0.80 26.15 13.01
C ARG A 64 -0.54 27.11 11.85
N LYS A 65 0.75 27.37 11.55
CA LYS A 65 1.12 28.27 10.44
C LYS A 65 0.78 27.66 9.09
N ILE A 66 1.00 26.35 8.95
CA ILE A 66 0.64 25.59 7.75
C ILE A 66 -0.88 25.66 7.54
N ALA A 67 -1.68 25.32 8.54
CA ALA A 67 -3.13 25.34 8.47
C ALA A 67 -3.68 26.75 8.14
N ALA A 68 -3.16 27.79 8.81
CA ALA A 68 -3.56 29.17 8.55
C ALA A 68 -3.19 29.67 7.15
N ARG A 69 -2.08 29.19 6.58
CA ARG A 69 -1.62 29.62 5.26
C ARG A 69 -2.27 28.84 4.12
N PHE A 70 -2.47 27.54 4.28
CA PHE A 70 -2.87 26.62 3.22
C PHE A 70 -4.27 26.04 3.48
N THR A 71 -5.28 26.86 3.47
CA THR A 71 -6.66 26.51 3.91
C THR A 71 -7.41 25.57 2.96
N ARG A 72 -6.92 25.34 1.73
CA ARG A 72 -7.60 24.54 0.69
C ARG A 72 -6.84 23.26 0.35
N ILE A 73 -5.96 22.78 1.24
CA ILE A 73 -5.23 21.53 1.07
C ILE A 73 -6.21 20.36 1.09
N LEU A 74 -6.03 19.46 0.15
CA LEU A 74 -6.71 18.17 0.06
C LEU A 74 -5.82 17.02 0.51
N GLU A 75 -4.50 17.14 0.27
CA GLU A 75 -3.53 16.10 0.60
C GLU A 75 -2.37 16.72 1.41
N LEU A 76 -2.15 16.20 2.60
CA LEU A 76 -1.11 16.65 3.52
C LEU A 76 -0.22 15.48 3.93
N ASP A 77 1.05 15.53 3.52
CA ASP A 77 2.09 14.61 3.95
C ASP A 77 2.96 15.27 5.02
N LEU A 78 2.88 14.75 6.22
CA LEU A 78 3.69 15.10 7.38
C LEU A 78 4.53 13.91 7.86
N SER A 79 4.67 12.88 7.05
CA SER A 79 5.40 11.66 7.41
C SER A 79 6.81 12.00 7.91
N GLN A 80 7.34 11.19 8.86
CA GLN A 80 8.65 11.40 9.49
C GLN A 80 8.82 12.75 10.24
N SER A 81 7.75 13.49 10.47
CA SER A 81 7.79 14.74 11.24
C SER A 81 7.86 14.46 12.75
N VAL A 82 9.06 14.21 13.26
CA VAL A 82 9.32 13.72 14.62
C VAL A 82 8.81 14.67 15.73
N GLY A 83 8.62 15.94 15.39
CA GLY A 83 8.25 16.99 16.35
C GLY A 83 6.75 17.27 16.46
N ILE A 84 5.91 16.72 15.60
CA ILE A 84 4.47 17.00 15.67
C ILE A 84 3.80 16.29 16.84
N THR A 85 2.77 16.94 17.38
CA THR A 85 2.02 16.51 18.56
C THR A 85 0.52 16.62 18.34
N ASP A 86 -0.27 16.07 19.25
CA ASP A 86 -1.73 16.14 19.20
C ASP A 86 -2.27 17.57 19.11
N ALA A 87 -1.62 18.54 19.79
CA ALA A 87 -2.01 19.96 19.71
C ALA A 87 -1.89 20.53 18.27
N GLY A 88 -0.90 20.06 17.53
CA GLY A 88 -0.76 20.41 16.11
C GLY A 88 -1.86 19.80 15.25
N MET A 89 -2.22 18.55 15.52
CA MET A 89 -3.30 17.84 14.79
C MET A 89 -4.67 18.45 15.08
N VAL A 90 -4.94 18.88 16.31
CA VAL A 90 -6.15 19.67 16.64
C VAL A 90 -6.23 20.92 15.79
N ALA A 91 -5.13 21.64 15.58
CA ALA A 91 -5.10 22.81 14.72
C ALA A 91 -5.37 22.46 13.22
N ILE A 92 -4.88 21.33 12.75
CA ILE A 92 -5.19 20.82 11.40
C ILE A 92 -6.68 20.52 11.26
N GLY A 93 -7.25 19.74 12.17
CA GLY A 93 -8.67 19.36 12.16
C GLY A 93 -9.61 20.56 12.24
N SER A 94 -9.25 21.63 12.99
CA SER A 94 -10.08 22.81 13.13
C SER A 94 -10.12 23.73 11.88
N VAL A 95 -9.16 23.59 10.95
CA VAL A 95 -9.01 24.51 9.81
C VAL A 95 -9.15 23.81 8.46
N LEU A 96 -8.61 22.61 8.30
CA LEU A 96 -8.52 21.93 7.01
C LEU A 96 -9.71 20.98 6.76
N SER A 97 -10.94 21.50 6.85
CA SER A 97 -12.16 20.69 6.71
C SER A 97 -12.32 19.95 5.38
N SER A 98 -11.62 20.38 4.34
CA SER A 98 -11.63 19.74 3.01
C SER A 98 -10.55 18.67 2.84
N LEU A 99 -9.77 18.34 3.89
CA LEU A 99 -8.68 17.37 3.80
C LEU A 99 -9.21 15.99 3.45
N GLN A 100 -8.64 15.37 2.41
CA GLN A 100 -9.02 14.06 1.91
C GLN A 100 -7.93 13.00 2.15
N SER A 101 -6.66 13.41 2.23
CA SER A 101 -5.55 12.51 2.48
C SER A 101 -4.59 13.10 3.50
N LEU A 102 -4.27 12.30 4.51
CA LEU A 102 -3.30 12.64 5.55
C LEU A 102 -2.30 11.52 5.73
N ASP A 103 -1.02 11.84 5.60
CA ASP A 103 0.07 10.95 5.98
C ASP A 103 0.81 11.52 7.19
N VAL A 104 0.79 10.79 8.29
CA VAL A 104 1.54 11.06 9.52
C VAL A 104 2.39 9.86 9.94
N SER A 105 2.78 9.03 8.97
CA SER A 105 3.62 7.86 9.20
C SER A 105 4.89 8.23 9.94
N PHE A 106 5.29 7.41 10.90
CA PHE A 106 6.44 7.59 11.79
C PHE A 106 6.39 8.81 12.72
N CYS A 107 5.22 9.42 12.89
CA CYS A 107 5.00 10.52 13.85
C CYS A 107 4.70 9.97 15.25
N ARG A 108 5.72 9.46 15.92
CA ARG A 108 5.66 8.64 17.14
C ARG A 108 5.02 9.31 18.36
N LYS A 109 4.86 10.65 18.37
CA LYS A 109 4.26 11.41 19.48
C LYS A 109 2.76 11.61 19.33
N LEU A 110 2.19 11.19 18.19
CA LEU A 110 0.75 11.26 17.96
C LEU A 110 0.04 10.15 18.69
N THR A 111 -1.11 10.50 19.28
CA THR A 111 -2.02 9.59 19.94
C THR A 111 -3.42 9.70 19.32
N ASP A 112 -4.32 8.85 19.78
CA ASP A 112 -5.73 8.90 19.37
C ASP A 112 -6.35 10.27 19.56
N LYS A 113 -5.95 11.03 20.59
CA LYS A 113 -6.50 12.36 20.90
C LYS A 113 -6.33 13.36 19.75
N GLY A 114 -5.12 13.48 19.22
CA GLY A 114 -4.84 14.41 18.12
C GLY A 114 -5.49 13.97 16.82
N LEU A 115 -5.45 12.67 16.55
CA LEU A 115 -6.01 12.08 15.34
C LEU A 115 -7.53 12.09 15.32
N SER A 116 -8.20 11.84 16.47
CA SER A 116 -9.65 11.97 16.56
C SER A 116 -10.13 13.39 16.27
N ALA A 117 -9.41 14.41 16.73
CA ALA A 117 -9.73 15.81 16.37
C ALA A 117 -9.65 16.07 14.86
N VAL A 118 -8.72 15.40 14.16
CA VAL A 118 -8.67 15.46 12.68
C VAL A 118 -9.89 14.78 12.07
N THR A 119 -10.31 13.61 12.56
CA THR A 119 -11.48 12.91 12.00
C THR A 119 -12.77 13.72 12.20
N GLU A 120 -12.91 14.40 13.33
CA GLU A 120 -14.06 15.28 13.63
C GLU A 120 -14.15 16.47 12.68
N GLY A 121 -12.99 17.09 12.35
CA GLY A 121 -12.90 18.26 11.48
C GLY A 121 -12.84 17.93 9.99
N CYS A 122 -12.26 16.79 9.61
CA CYS A 122 -12.00 16.42 8.21
C CYS A 122 -12.86 15.22 7.80
N ARG A 123 -14.18 15.41 7.70
CA ARG A 123 -15.15 14.32 7.45
C ARG A 123 -15.07 13.72 6.04
N ASP A 124 -14.45 14.42 5.10
CA ASP A 124 -14.22 13.95 3.73
C ASP A 124 -12.92 13.14 3.57
N LEU A 125 -12.31 12.73 4.69
CA LEU A 125 -11.06 11.97 4.68
C LEU A 125 -11.28 10.62 3.97
N ARG A 126 -10.43 10.38 2.94
CA ARG A 126 -10.44 9.17 2.12
C ARG A 126 -9.20 8.31 2.35
N SER A 127 -8.09 8.93 2.73
CA SER A 127 -6.82 8.23 2.94
C SER A 127 -6.15 8.70 4.22
N LEU A 128 -5.77 7.74 5.08
CA LEU A 128 -5.04 8.00 6.31
C LEU A 128 -3.89 6.99 6.47
N TYR A 129 -2.65 7.51 6.61
CA TYR A 129 -1.47 6.69 6.78
C TYR A 129 -0.84 6.97 8.15
N LEU A 130 -0.62 5.91 8.92
CA LEU A 130 -0.20 5.91 10.32
C LEU A 130 0.93 4.91 10.60
N THR A 131 1.66 4.47 9.57
CA THR A 131 2.73 3.48 9.72
C THR A 131 3.66 3.85 10.87
N GLY A 132 3.86 2.93 11.81
CA GLY A 132 4.76 3.12 12.95
C GLY A 132 4.26 4.07 14.06
N CYS A 133 3.00 4.49 14.03
CA CYS A 133 2.37 5.28 15.09
C CYS A 133 1.90 4.38 16.25
N LYS A 134 2.83 3.97 17.12
CA LYS A 134 2.62 2.93 18.15
C LYS A 134 1.62 3.30 19.25
N SER A 135 1.31 4.59 19.42
CA SER A 135 0.36 5.08 20.43
C SER A 135 -1.08 5.19 19.89
N VAL A 136 -1.31 4.71 18.67
CA VAL A 136 -2.65 4.62 18.05
C VAL A 136 -3.31 3.32 18.48
N THR A 137 -4.58 3.41 18.86
CA THR A 137 -5.38 2.28 19.37
C THR A 137 -6.75 2.21 18.69
N ASP A 138 -7.58 1.28 19.14
CA ASP A 138 -8.97 1.11 18.70
C ASP A 138 -9.84 2.36 18.92
N ALA A 139 -9.43 3.29 19.80
CA ALA A 139 -10.14 4.55 20.01
C ALA A 139 -10.16 5.41 18.74
N LEU A 140 -9.05 5.45 17.97
CA LEU A 140 -9.04 6.11 16.67
C LEU A 140 -9.96 5.41 15.66
N LEU A 141 -9.96 4.07 15.61
CA LEU A 141 -10.82 3.33 14.68
C LEU A 141 -12.30 3.63 14.93
N ARG A 142 -12.70 3.80 16.19
CA ARG A 142 -14.05 4.25 16.58
C ARG A 142 -14.33 5.68 16.06
N ALA A 143 -13.37 6.60 16.19
CA ALA A 143 -13.52 7.97 15.69
C ALA A 143 -13.65 8.02 14.16
N LEU A 144 -12.88 7.19 13.44
CA LEU A 144 -12.98 7.04 11.98
C LEU A 144 -14.33 6.50 11.56
N SER A 145 -14.84 5.46 12.23
CA SER A 145 -16.15 4.87 11.96
C SER A 145 -17.29 5.90 12.07
N LEU A 146 -17.21 6.77 13.07
CA LEU A 146 -18.23 7.78 13.34
C LEU A 146 -18.16 8.97 12.34
N ASN A 147 -16.97 9.37 11.93
CA ASN A 147 -16.76 10.65 11.23
C ASN A 147 -16.36 10.53 9.76
N CYS A 148 -15.67 9.43 9.36
CA CYS A 148 -15.02 9.33 8.05
C CYS A 148 -15.59 8.18 7.20
N GLN A 149 -16.88 8.21 6.89
CA GLN A 149 -17.58 7.15 6.15
C GLN A 149 -17.14 7.00 4.68
N ASN A 150 -16.35 7.94 4.18
CA ASN A 150 -15.77 7.89 2.83
C ASN A 150 -14.34 7.34 2.82
N LEU A 151 -13.86 6.76 3.94
CA LEU A 151 -12.50 6.23 4.03
C LEU A 151 -12.31 5.06 3.06
N GLU A 152 -11.30 5.18 2.20
CA GLU A 152 -10.96 4.21 1.17
C GLU A 152 -9.60 3.54 1.42
N VAL A 153 -8.67 4.28 2.06
CA VAL A 153 -7.30 3.81 2.31
C VAL A 153 -6.94 4.02 3.77
N LEU A 154 -6.50 2.96 4.45
CA LEU A 154 -6.04 3.03 5.82
C LEU A 154 -4.75 2.23 5.99
N GLY A 155 -3.65 2.93 6.32
CA GLY A 155 -2.34 2.34 6.62
C GLY A 155 -2.06 2.39 8.12
N LEU A 156 -1.98 1.22 8.75
CA LEU A 156 -1.77 1.02 10.19
C LEU A 156 -0.55 0.14 10.48
N GLU A 157 0.35 -0.05 9.52
CA GLU A 157 1.50 -0.93 9.72
C GLU A 157 2.24 -0.60 11.03
N GLY A 158 2.43 -1.61 11.88
CA GLY A 158 3.13 -1.48 13.15
C GLY A 158 2.37 -0.74 14.25
N CYS A 159 1.07 -0.47 14.08
CA CYS A 159 0.20 0.06 15.12
C CYS A 159 -0.26 -1.08 16.05
N THR A 160 0.57 -1.44 17.01
CA THR A 160 0.36 -2.61 17.89
C THR A 160 -0.79 -2.47 18.88
N GLY A 161 -1.35 -1.26 19.03
CA GLY A 161 -2.56 -1.00 19.84
C GLY A 161 -3.87 -1.33 19.14
N ILE A 162 -3.83 -1.71 17.86
CA ILE A 162 -5.01 -2.10 17.08
C ILE A 162 -5.32 -3.57 17.32
N THR A 163 -6.62 -3.87 17.55
CA THR A 163 -7.13 -5.21 17.82
C THR A 163 -8.31 -5.56 16.90
N ASP A 164 -8.78 -6.80 17.00
CA ASP A 164 -10.01 -7.24 16.33
C ASP A 164 -11.21 -6.35 16.65
N SER A 165 -11.36 -5.98 17.93
CA SER A 165 -12.48 -5.13 18.37
C SER A 165 -12.48 -3.77 17.67
N GLY A 166 -11.28 -3.19 17.43
CA GLY A 166 -11.14 -1.95 16.69
C GLY A 166 -11.58 -2.10 15.23
N LEU A 167 -11.17 -3.19 14.56
CA LEU A 167 -11.56 -3.44 13.18
C LEU A 167 -13.06 -3.69 13.03
N VAL A 168 -13.68 -4.42 13.97
CA VAL A 168 -15.13 -4.59 14.01
C VAL A 168 -15.84 -3.24 14.07
N VAL A 169 -15.43 -2.36 14.99
CA VAL A 169 -16.03 -1.03 15.12
C VAL A 169 -15.75 -0.15 13.90
N LEU A 170 -14.56 -0.24 13.31
CA LEU A 170 -14.20 0.54 12.10
C LEU A 170 -15.19 0.27 10.97
N VAL A 171 -15.50 -0.98 10.73
CA VAL A 171 -16.33 -1.38 9.57
C VAL A 171 -17.82 -1.18 9.81
N ASP A 172 -18.27 -0.76 11.00
CA ASP A 172 -19.65 -0.30 11.22
C ASP A 172 -19.95 1.01 10.47
N GLY A 173 -18.93 1.84 10.19
CA GLY A 173 -19.09 3.10 9.46
C GLY A 173 -18.31 3.18 8.15
N CYS A 174 -17.16 2.47 8.03
CA CYS A 174 -16.25 2.57 6.90
C CYS A 174 -16.39 1.38 5.93
N HIS A 175 -17.45 1.36 5.10
CA HIS A 175 -17.72 0.26 4.16
C HIS A 175 -17.04 0.41 2.80
N LYS A 176 -16.40 1.55 2.52
CA LYS A 176 -15.79 1.86 1.21
C LYS A 176 -14.30 1.54 1.16
N MET A 177 -13.78 0.82 2.16
CA MET A 177 -12.37 0.48 2.26
C MET A 177 -11.91 -0.30 1.04
N LYS A 178 -10.91 0.23 0.33
CA LYS A 178 -10.26 -0.38 -0.84
C LYS A 178 -8.90 -0.96 -0.50
N HIS A 179 -8.15 -0.24 0.35
CA HIS A 179 -6.79 -0.60 0.71
C HIS A 179 -6.64 -0.53 2.23
N LEU A 180 -6.36 -1.66 2.85
CA LEU A 180 -6.09 -1.78 4.27
C LEU A 180 -4.71 -2.43 4.48
N ASP A 181 -3.82 -1.68 5.13
CA ASP A 181 -2.51 -2.17 5.53
C ASP A 181 -2.44 -2.25 7.06
N ILE A 182 -2.44 -3.44 7.60
CA ILE A 182 -2.30 -3.75 9.00
C ILE A 182 -1.13 -4.69 9.28
N ASN A 183 -0.11 -4.65 8.42
CA ASN A 183 1.14 -5.36 8.63
C ASN A 183 1.64 -5.11 10.06
N LYS A 184 2.16 -6.13 10.72
CA LYS A 184 2.71 -6.06 12.09
C LYS A 184 1.74 -5.56 13.17
N CYS A 185 0.42 -5.60 12.90
CA CYS A 185 -0.61 -5.40 13.91
C CYS A 185 -0.81 -6.72 14.68
N ILE A 186 0.13 -7.05 15.55
CA ILE A 186 0.25 -8.36 16.22
C ILE A 186 -0.94 -8.76 17.10
N ASN A 187 -1.85 -7.82 17.37
CA ASN A 187 -3.07 -8.06 18.14
C ASN A 187 -4.32 -8.26 17.29
N VAL A 188 -4.18 -8.18 15.98
CA VAL A 188 -5.24 -8.52 15.02
C VAL A 188 -5.21 -10.01 14.70
N GLY A 189 -6.38 -10.63 14.71
CA GLY A 189 -6.60 -12.03 14.38
C GLY A 189 -7.80 -12.22 13.45
N ASP A 190 -8.38 -13.42 13.52
CA ASP A 190 -9.40 -13.88 12.59
C ASP A 190 -10.70 -13.05 12.62
N SER A 191 -11.16 -12.66 13.82
CA SER A 191 -12.47 -11.99 13.91
C SER A 191 -12.45 -10.58 13.31
N GLY A 192 -11.35 -9.87 13.44
CA GLY A 192 -11.16 -8.56 12.81
C GLY A 192 -11.15 -8.65 11.28
N VAL A 193 -10.34 -9.57 10.73
CA VAL A 193 -10.24 -9.78 9.30
C VAL A 193 -11.56 -10.27 8.69
N ALA A 194 -12.26 -11.20 9.37
CA ALA A 194 -13.57 -11.68 8.92
C ALA A 194 -14.62 -10.56 8.87
N SER A 195 -14.62 -9.64 9.84
CA SER A 195 -15.51 -8.49 9.86
C SER A 195 -15.23 -7.52 8.71
N VAL A 196 -13.95 -7.20 8.45
CA VAL A 196 -13.52 -6.39 7.31
C VAL A 196 -13.94 -7.05 6.00
N SER A 197 -13.68 -8.36 5.84
CA SER A 197 -14.01 -9.12 4.64
C SER A 197 -15.49 -9.06 4.30
N LYS A 198 -16.35 -9.18 5.30
CA LYS A 198 -17.81 -9.13 5.15
C LYS A 198 -18.30 -7.72 4.82
N ALA A 199 -17.85 -6.72 5.57
CA ALA A 199 -18.34 -5.34 5.44
C ALA A 199 -17.82 -4.63 4.18
N CYS A 200 -16.59 -4.94 3.75
CA CYS A 200 -15.93 -4.34 2.58
C CYS A 200 -15.88 -5.30 1.38
N SER A 201 -16.79 -6.25 1.29
CA SER A 201 -16.79 -7.37 0.34
C SER A 201 -16.65 -6.95 -1.12
N LEU A 202 -17.30 -5.85 -1.52
CA LEU A 202 -17.29 -5.34 -2.90
C LEU A 202 -16.23 -4.26 -3.15
N SER A 203 -15.68 -3.67 -2.08
CA SER A 203 -14.74 -2.55 -2.21
C SER A 203 -13.27 -2.94 -2.01
N LEU A 204 -12.98 -3.97 -1.20
CA LEU A 204 -11.63 -4.33 -0.80
C LEU A 204 -10.82 -4.89 -1.97
N LYS A 205 -9.71 -4.21 -2.29
CA LYS A 205 -8.79 -4.56 -3.37
C LYS A 205 -7.43 -4.99 -2.86
N THR A 206 -6.95 -4.34 -1.78
CA THR A 206 -5.64 -4.63 -1.20
C THR A 206 -5.77 -4.86 0.29
N LEU A 207 -5.28 -5.99 0.75
CA LEU A 207 -5.18 -6.31 2.17
C LEU A 207 -3.76 -6.79 2.49
N LYS A 208 -3.08 -6.08 3.39
CA LYS A 208 -1.75 -6.43 3.87
C LYS A 208 -1.82 -6.80 5.35
N LEU A 209 -1.38 -8.01 5.67
CA LEU A 209 -1.49 -8.70 6.96
C LEU A 209 -0.16 -9.33 7.39
N MET A 210 0.97 -8.89 6.81
CA MET A 210 2.27 -9.51 7.10
C MET A 210 2.61 -9.42 8.59
N ASP A 211 3.19 -10.47 9.13
CA ASP A 211 3.56 -10.60 10.56
C ASP A 211 2.39 -10.42 11.55
N CYS A 212 1.15 -10.71 11.13
CA CYS A 212 -0.02 -10.80 12.00
C CYS A 212 -0.13 -12.24 12.54
N TYR A 213 0.58 -12.55 13.62
CA TYR A 213 0.77 -13.93 14.10
C TYR A 213 -0.48 -14.62 14.69
N LYS A 214 -1.58 -13.86 14.93
CA LYS A 214 -2.86 -14.40 15.40
C LYS A 214 -3.81 -14.80 14.28
N LEU A 215 -3.40 -14.61 13.03
CA LEU A 215 -4.22 -15.00 11.87
C LEU A 215 -4.16 -16.51 11.67
N GLY A 216 -5.35 -17.06 11.43
CA GLY A 216 -5.57 -18.45 11.09
C GLY A 216 -6.46 -18.60 9.85
N ASP A 217 -6.93 -19.82 9.64
CA ASP A 217 -7.71 -20.22 8.47
C ASP A 217 -9.02 -19.45 8.31
N ILE A 218 -9.66 -19.03 9.41
CA ILE A 218 -10.93 -18.30 9.37
C ILE A 218 -10.78 -16.98 8.61
N SER A 219 -9.64 -16.30 8.74
CA SER A 219 -9.33 -15.09 7.97
C SER A 219 -9.37 -15.36 6.47
N ILE A 220 -8.64 -16.38 6.02
CA ILE A 220 -8.51 -16.73 4.59
C ILE A 220 -9.84 -17.23 4.03
N LEU A 221 -10.55 -18.09 4.76
CA LEU A 221 -11.88 -18.57 4.37
C LEU A 221 -12.91 -17.42 4.24
N SER A 222 -12.81 -16.42 5.10
CA SER A 222 -13.67 -15.23 5.01
C SER A 222 -13.34 -14.39 3.79
N LEU A 223 -12.05 -14.19 3.47
CA LEU A 223 -11.62 -13.51 2.24
C LEU A 223 -12.10 -14.25 1.00
N ALA A 224 -11.90 -15.56 0.95
CA ALA A 224 -12.35 -16.41 -0.15
C ALA A 224 -13.87 -16.31 -0.40
N ARG A 225 -14.64 -16.22 0.70
CA ARG A 225 -16.11 -16.19 0.63
C ARG A 225 -16.66 -14.82 0.23
N PHE A 226 -16.05 -13.72 0.68
CA PHE A 226 -16.68 -12.41 0.58
C PHE A 226 -15.95 -11.43 -0.34
N CYS A 227 -14.61 -11.49 -0.47
CA CYS A 227 -13.82 -10.45 -1.15
C CYS A 227 -13.58 -10.77 -2.63
N ILE A 228 -14.61 -10.66 -3.46
CA ILE A 228 -14.55 -11.03 -4.89
C ILE A 228 -13.66 -10.10 -5.73
N ASN A 229 -13.36 -8.89 -5.26
CA ASN A 229 -12.56 -7.89 -5.96
C ASN A 229 -11.13 -7.76 -5.40
N LEU A 230 -10.68 -8.73 -4.56
CA LEU A 230 -9.36 -8.70 -3.98
C LEU A 230 -8.29 -8.92 -5.06
N GLU A 231 -7.42 -7.94 -5.24
CA GLU A 231 -6.35 -7.93 -6.24
C GLU A 231 -4.99 -8.22 -5.59
N THR A 232 -4.78 -7.76 -4.34
CA THR A 232 -3.50 -7.92 -3.61
C THR A 232 -3.75 -8.45 -2.22
N LEU A 233 -3.10 -9.55 -1.87
CA LEU A 233 -3.07 -10.13 -0.53
C LEU A 233 -1.62 -10.36 -0.10
N ALA A 234 -1.24 -9.80 1.05
CA ALA A 234 0.06 -10.05 1.67
C ALA A 234 -0.17 -10.66 3.07
N ILE A 235 0.25 -11.90 3.26
CA ILE A 235 0.08 -12.71 4.46
C ILE A 235 1.41 -13.31 4.95
N GLY A 236 2.53 -12.77 4.48
CA GLY A 236 3.86 -13.23 4.86
C GLY A 236 4.04 -13.27 6.38
N GLY A 237 4.69 -14.31 6.91
CA GLY A 237 4.90 -14.52 8.33
C GLY A 237 3.69 -15.02 9.12
N CYS A 238 2.52 -15.22 8.50
CA CYS A 238 1.33 -15.77 9.15
C CYS A 238 1.43 -17.29 9.28
N ARG A 239 1.86 -17.76 10.44
CA ARG A 239 2.16 -19.19 10.68
C ARG A 239 0.94 -20.05 11.03
N GLY A 240 -0.22 -19.45 11.26
CA GLY A 240 -1.48 -20.17 11.59
C GLY A 240 -2.30 -20.61 10.38
N LEU A 241 -1.77 -20.43 9.16
CA LEU A 241 -2.46 -20.76 7.91
C LEU A 241 -2.16 -22.19 7.47
N SER A 242 -3.19 -22.89 6.97
CA SER A 242 -3.07 -24.24 6.41
C SER A 242 -3.22 -24.26 4.90
N ASP A 243 -2.77 -25.34 4.29
CA ASP A 243 -2.97 -25.60 2.86
C ASP A 243 -4.47 -25.57 2.47
N GLU A 244 -5.35 -26.07 3.35
CA GLU A 244 -6.79 -26.18 3.06
C GLU A 244 -7.46 -24.80 2.92
N SER A 245 -7.09 -23.85 3.80
CA SER A 245 -7.61 -22.49 3.68
C SER A 245 -7.12 -21.77 2.42
N MET A 246 -5.86 -21.96 2.06
CA MET A 246 -5.26 -21.36 0.87
C MET A 246 -5.80 -21.98 -0.43
N LYS A 247 -6.07 -23.30 -0.46
CA LYS A 247 -6.75 -23.96 -1.57
C LYS A 247 -8.19 -23.44 -1.74
N SER A 248 -8.89 -23.22 -0.61
CA SER A 248 -10.22 -22.61 -0.64
C SER A 248 -10.19 -21.20 -1.22
N LEU A 249 -9.15 -20.42 -0.90
CA LEU A 249 -8.92 -19.11 -1.50
C LEU A 249 -8.68 -19.23 -3.01
N ALA A 250 -7.82 -20.15 -3.44
CA ALA A 250 -7.51 -20.35 -4.86
C ALA A 250 -8.72 -20.80 -5.67
N ALA A 251 -9.59 -21.64 -5.10
CA ALA A 251 -10.79 -22.18 -5.74
C ALA A 251 -12.00 -21.22 -5.70
N ALA A 252 -11.89 -20.08 -5.02
CA ALA A 252 -13.00 -19.14 -4.91
C ALA A 252 -13.41 -18.57 -6.28
N PRO A 253 -14.71 -18.56 -6.62
CA PRO A 253 -15.17 -18.04 -7.90
C PRO A 253 -14.93 -16.52 -8.00
N ASN A 254 -14.64 -16.05 -9.21
CA ASN A 254 -14.44 -14.64 -9.52
C ASN A 254 -13.24 -13.98 -8.80
N HIS A 255 -12.17 -14.72 -8.59
CA HIS A 255 -10.97 -14.24 -7.94
C HIS A 255 -10.17 -13.33 -8.89
N ASN A 256 -9.96 -12.08 -8.49
CA ASN A 256 -9.15 -11.11 -9.22
C ASN A 256 -7.71 -11.00 -8.67
N LEU A 257 -7.26 -12.02 -7.91
CA LEU A 257 -5.96 -11.98 -7.24
C LEU A 257 -4.82 -11.92 -8.26
N ARG A 258 -4.06 -10.81 -8.21
CA ARG A 258 -2.90 -10.55 -9.06
C ARG A 258 -1.60 -10.66 -8.30
N THR A 259 -1.62 -10.27 -7.02
CA THR A 259 -0.44 -10.25 -6.17
C THR A 259 -0.72 -11.04 -4.89
N LEU A 260 0.07 -12.06 -4.65
CA LEU A 260 0.05 -12.83 -3.41
C LEU A 260 1.46 -12.90 -2.83
N ARG A 261 1.60 -12.41 -1.59
CA ARG A 261 2.83 -12.57 -0.81
C ARG A 261 2.53 -13.45 0.39
N MET A 262 3.20 -14.59 0.46
CA MET A 262 3.06 -15.58 1.53
C MET A 262 4.43 -16.11 1.99
N ASP A 263 5.43 -15.24 1.91
CA ASP A 263 6.77 -15.51 2.41
C ASP A 263 6.75 -15.83 3.92
N TRP A 264 7.67 -16.64 4.40
CA TRP A 264 7.73 -17.10 5.81
C TRP A 264 6.48 -17.86 6.32
N CYS A 265 5.63 -18.37 5.45
CA CYS A 265 4.49 -19.22 5.80
C CYS A 265 4.93 -20.67 5.85
N SER A 266 5.54 -21.09 6.98
CA SER A 266 6.21 -22.39 7.12
C SER A 266 5.29 -23.62 7.04
N ASN A 267 3.98 -23.46 7.19
CA ASN A 267 3.00 -24.56 7.16
C ASN A 267 2.39 -24.78 5.77
N LEU A 268 2.77 -23.97 4.77
CA LEU A 268 2.27 -24.12 3.40
C LEU A 268 3.21 -24.99 2.57
N SER A 269 2.63 -25.93 1.85
CA SER A 269 3.35 -26.96 1.08
C SER A 269 3.19 -26.79 -0.43
N ASP A 270 3.78 -27.72 -1.18
CA ASP A 270 3.63 -27.85 -2.64
C ASP A 270 2.17 -27.82 -3.09
N SER A 271 1.26 -28.39 -2.30
CA SER A 271 -0.14 -28.49 -2.65
C SER A 271 -0.83 -27.12 -2.73
N THR A 272 -0.44 -26.19 -1.86
CA THR A 272 -0.90 -24.78 -1.92
C THR A 272 -0.38 -24.08 -3.16
N VAL A 273 0.94 -24.12 -3.40
CA VAL A 273 1.58 -23.42 -4.52
C VAL A 273 1.02 -23.92 -5.85
N LYS A 274 0.93 -25.24 -6.01
CA LYS A 274 0.34 -25.86 -7.20
C LYS A 274 -1.10 -25.44 -7.43
N CYS A 275 -1.94 -25.47 -6.39
CA CYS A 275 -3.34 -25.05 -6.46
C CYS A 275 -3.46 -23.56 -6.86
N LEU A 276 -2.67 -22.67 -6.26
CA LEU A 276 -2.65 -21.23 -6.59
C LEU A 276 -2.28 -21.01 -8.06
N LEU A 277 -1.19 -21.63 -8.54
CA LEU A 277 -0.75 -21.48 -9.93
C LEU A 277 -1.77 -22.06 -10.92
N SER A 278 -2.46 -23.14 -10.55
CA SER A 278 -3.48 -23.78 -11.42
C SER A 278 -4.79 -23.00 -11.45
N GLN A 279 -5.25 -22.44 -10.32
CA GLN A 279 -6.59 -21.86 -10.20
C GLN A 279 -6.62 -20.33 -10.31
N CYS A 280 -5.59 -19.62 -9.81
CA CYS A 280 -5.55 -18.15 -9.84
C CYS A 280 -5.07 -17.64 -11.21
N LYS A 281 -5.97 -17.60 -12.19
CA LYS A 281 -5.62 -17.29 -13.60
C LYS A 281 -5.08 -15.89 -13.86
N ASN A 282 -5.26 -14.96 -12.89
CA ASN A 282 -4.78 -13.58 -12.99
C ASN A 282 -3.52 -13.33 -12.15
N LEU A 283 -2.92 -14.36 -11.54
CA LEU A 283 -1.80 -14.19 -10.61
C LEU A 283 -0.53 -13.80 -11.37
N GLU A 284 -0.12 -12.55 -11.19
CA GLU A 284 1.06 -11.96 -11.84
C GLU A 284 2.29 -11.95 -10.93
N VAL A 285 2.08 -11.86 -9.61
CA VAL A 285 3.13 -11.75 -8.60
C VAL A 285 2.92 -12.79 -7.52
N LEU A 286 3.92 -13.63 -7.28
CA LEU A 286 3.93 -14.63 -6.21
C LEU A 286 5.23 -14.56 -5.43
N ASP A 287 5.13 -14.35 -4.11
CA ASP A 287 6.25 -14.43 -3.19
C ASP A 287 6.03 -15.59 -2.21
N ILE A 288 6.87 -16.62 -2.31
CA ILE A 288 6.91 -17.79 -1.44
C ILE A 288 8.28 -17.94 -0.75
N GLY A 289 8.99 -16.83 -0.61
CA GLY A 289 10.29 -16.82 0.04
C GLY A 289 10.25 -17.42 1.45
N CYS A 290 11.28 -18.15 1.83
CA CYS A 290 11.37 -18.80 3.14
C CYS A 290 10.23 -19.80 3.48
N CYS A 291 9.57 -20.36 2.47
CA CYS A 291 8.64 -21.47 2.62
C CYS A 291 9.43 -22.79 2.52
N GLU A 292 9.90 -23.29 3.68
CA GLU A 292 10.84 -24.42 3.74
C GLU A 292 10.26 -25.76 3.28
N GLU A 293 8.93 -25.90 3.27
CA GLU A 293 8.25 -27.12 2.85
C GLU A 293 7.96 -27.18 1.35
N VAL A 294 8.19 -26.09 0.62
CA VAL A 294 7.98 -26.03 -0.83
C VAL A 294 9.16 -26.66 -1.56
N THR A 295 8.86 -27.59 -2.48
CA THR A 295 9.80 -28.35 -3.30
C THR A 295 9.50 -28.20 -4.79
N ASP A 296 10.24 -28.91 -5.64
CA ASP A 296 9.99 -28.95 -7.08
C ASP A 296 8.59 -29.50 -7.44
N ALA A 297 7.98 -30.30 -6.55
CA ALA A 297 6.65 -30.86 -6.76
C ALA A 297 5.54 -29.78 -6.86
N ALA A 298 5.79 -28.59 -6.33
CA ALA A 298 4.92 -27.43 -6.48
C ALA A 298 4.71 -27.01 -7.95
N PHE A 299 5.70 -27.28 -8.81
CA PHE A 299 5.70 -26.88 -10.21
C PHE A 299 5.41 -28.04 -11.17
N GLN A 300 5.31 -29.27 -10.64
CA GLN A 300 5.13 -30.46 -11.44
C GLN A 300 3.72 -30.52 -12.08
N GLY A 301 3.68 -30.74 -13.39
CA GLY A 301 2.43 -31.01 -14.13
C GLY A 301 1.58 -29.79 -14.42
N LEU A 302 2.09 -28.57 -14.20
CA LEU A 302 1.38 -27.33 -14.56
C LEU A 302 1.14 -27.22 -16.07
N SER A 303 2.03 -27.74 -16.89
CA SER A 303 1.93 -27.76 -18.36
C SER A 303 0.80 -28.64 -18.90
N ASN A 304 0.39 -29.67 -18.13
CA ASN A 304 -0.63 -30.63 -18.57
C ASN A 304 -2.06 -30.03 -18.55
N GLU A 305 -2.28 -28.92 -17.88
CA GLU A 305 -3.58 -28.27 -17.77
C GLU A 305 -3.91 -27.36 -18.96
N GLY A 306 -3.00 -27.23 -19.92
CA GLY A 306 -3.21 -26.44 -21.15
C GLY A 306 -3.34 -24.93 -20.92
N ASN A 307 -3.03 -24.46 -19.70
CA ASN A 307 -3.11 -23.04 -19.33
C ASN A 307 -1.70 -22.48 -19.19
N GLU A 308 -1.37 -21.50 -20.00
CA GLU A 308 -0.17 -20.72 -19.83
C GLU A 308 -0.30 -19.79 -18.62
N LEU A 309 0.70 -19.83 -17.72
CA LEU A 309 0.71 -18.98 -16.53
C LEU A 309 1.00 -17.53 -16.92
N VAL A 310 0.23 -16.60 -16.36
CA VAL A 310 0.43 -15.16 -16.55
C VAL A 310 1.43 -14.55 -15.55
N LEU A 311 2.11 -15.40 -14.78
CA LEU A 311 3.05 -15.01 -13.73
C LEU A 311 4.23 -14.24 -14.31
N LYS A 312 4.47 -13.03 -13.80
CA LYS A 312 5.55 -12.12 -14.22
C LYS A 312 6.68 -12.05 -13.21
N PHE A 313 6.34 -12.15 -11.92
CA PHE A 313 7.29 -11.98 -10.83
C PHE A 313 7.14 -13.14 -9.84
N LEU A 314 8.23 -13.88 -9.63
CA LEU A 314 8.31 -14.96 -8.66
C LEU A 314 9.47 -14.76 -7.71
N LYS A 315 9.21 -14.84 -6.40
CA LYS A 315 10.25 -14.95 -5.37
C LYS A 315 10.17 -16.30 -4.69
N VAL A 316 11.29 -17.02 -4.72
CA VAL A 316 11.51 -18.27 -4.01
C VAL A 316 12.75 -18.18 -3.10
N THR A 317 13.08 -16.97 -2.68
CA THR A 317 14.25 -16.66 -1.85
C THR A 317 14.31 -17.58 -0.63
N SER A 318 15.47 -18.15 -0.35
CA SER A 318 15.67 -19.04 0.83
C SER A 318 14.73 -20.25 0.88
N CYS A 319 14.34 -20.81 -0.27
CA CYS A 319 13.63 -22.09 -0.35
C CYS A 319 14.64 -23.23 -0.56
N PRO A 320 14.98 -24.00 0.48
CA PRO A 320 16.12 -24.92 0.42
C PRO A 320 15.89 -26.18 -0.41
N LYS A 321 14.61 -26.52 -0.69
CA LYS A 321 14.22 -27.76 -1.38
C LYS A 321 13.88 -27.54 -2.87
N ILE A 322 13.89 -26.28 -3.35
CA ILE A 322 13.72 -25.97 -4.77
C ILE A 322 15.06 -26.15 -5.47
N THR A 323 15.04 -26.84 -6.62
CA THR A 323 16.22 -27.12 -7.44
C THR A 323 16.12 -26.50 -8.84
N VAL A 324 17.19 -26.60 -9.62
CA VAL A 324 17.20 -26.21 -11.04
C VAL A 324 16.10 -26.95 -11.83
N ALA A 325 15.81 -28.21 -11.47
CA ALA A 325 14.75 -28.98 -12.13
C ALA A 325 13.36 -28.38 -11.88
N GLY A 326 13.07 -27.91 -10.65
CA GLY A 326 11.82 -27.23 -10.33
C GLY A 326 11.66 -25.93 -11.12
N ILE A 327 12.74 -25.16 -11.26
CA ILE A 327 12.72 -23.93 -12.07
C ILE A 327 12.45 -24.27 -13.55
N SER A 328 13.07 -25.33 -14.07
CA SER A 328 12.82 -25.78 -15.44
C SER A 328 11.35 -26.17 -15.66
N MET A 329 10.75 -26.95 -14.74
CA MET A 329 9.33 -27.35 -14.78
C MET A 329 8.41 -26.12 -14.77
N LEU A 330 8.67 -25.12 -13.95
CA LEU A 330 7.91 -23.86 -13.94
C LEU A 330 7.96 -23.19 -15.30
N LEU A 331 9.14 -23.06 -15.89
CA LEU A 331 9.37 -22.36 -17.16
C LEU A 331 8.71 -23.05 -18.37
N GLU A 332 8.36 -24.33 -18.27
CA GLU A 332 7.55 -25.01 -19.29
C GLU A 332 6.18 -24.36 -19.45
N SER A 333 5.57 -23.93 -18.34
CA SER A 333 4.22 -23.33 -18.29
C SER A 333 4.22 -21.81 -18.13
N CYS A 334 5.36 -21.20 -17.81
CA CYS A 334 5.46 -19.77 -17.50
C CYS A 334 6.38 -19.03 -18.49
N LYS A 335 5.85 -18.65 -19.64
CA LYS A 335 6.61 -17.89 -20.66
C LYS A 335 6.60 -16.37 -20.43
N SER A 336 5.73 -15.89 -19.54
CA SER A 336 5.53 -14.48 -19.19
C SER A 336 6.47 -13.97 -18.09
N LEU A 337 7.34 -14.84 -17.51
CA LEU A 337 8.19 -14.48 -16.38
C LEU A 337 9.19 -13.39 -16.75
N GLN A 338 9.22 -12.32 -15.96
CA GLN A 338 10.07 -11.12 -16.12
C GLN A 338 11.12 -10.99 -15.03
N TYR A 339 10.83 -11.54 -13.84
CA TYR A 339 11.74 -11.51 -12.71
C TYR A 339 11.60 -12.76 -11.87
N LEU A 340 12.74 -13.37 -11.57
CA LEU A 340 12.86 -14.53 -10.69
C LEU A 340 13.89 -14.23 -9.61
N ASP A 341 13.51 -14.35 -8.34
CA ASP A 341 14.42 -14.22 -7.21
C ASP A 341 14.68 -15.56 -6.56
N VAL A 342 15.89 -16.07 -6.73
CA VAL A 342 16.36 -17.34 -6.21
C VAL A 342 17.49 -17.17 -5.18
N ARG A 343 17.63 -15.98 -4.62
CA ARG A 343 18.66 -15.70 -3.60
C ARG A 343 18.59 -16.71 -2.45
N SER A 344 19.74 -17.14 -1.99
CA SER A 344 19.83 -18.09 -0.87
C SER A 344 19.09 -19.42 -1.10
N CYS A 345 18.85 -19.82 -2.34
CA CYS A 345 18.43 -21.17 -2.71
C CYS A 345 19.67 -22.01 -3.01
N PRO A 346 20.10 -22.91 -2.12
CA PRO A 346 21.41 -23.59 -2.25
C PRO A 346 21.50 -24.51 -3.47
N LEU A 347 20.34 -24.97 -3.97
CA LEU A 347 20.25 -25.90 -5.11
C LEU A 347 19.92 -25.22 -6.44
N VAL A 348 19.85 -23.87 -6.48
CA VAL A 348 19.63 -23.11 -7.70
C VAL A 348 20.77 -22.12 -7.88
N THR A 349 21.69 -22.45 -8.77
CA THR A 349 22.85 -21.60 -9.10
C THR A 349 22.81 -21.23 -10.57
N GLU A 350 23.46 -20.12 -10.93
CA GLU A 350 23.61 -19.70 -12.32
C GLU A 350 24.30 -20.80 -13.16
N ALA A 351 25.43 -21.30 -12.67
CA ALA A 351 26.17 -22.38 -13.33
C ALA A 351 25.32 -23.66 -13.49
N GLY A 352 24.54 -24.03 -12.46
CA GLY A 352 23.66 -25.20 -12.51
C GLY A 352 22.52 -25.03 -13.52
N CYS A 353 21.99 -23.80 -13.68
CA CYS A 353 21.00 -23.51 -14.71
C CYS A 353 21.61 -23.61 -16.11
N ASP A 354 22.83 -23.11 -16.31
CA ASP A 354 23.55 -23.18 -17.59
C ASP A 354 23.88 -24.64 -17.95
N GLU A 355 24.39 -25.42 -17.02
CA GLU A 355 24.69 -26.85 -17.20
C GLU A 355 23.44 -27.67 -17.54
N ALA A 356 22.31 -27.35 -16.93
CA ALA A 356 21.02 -27.98 -17.20
C ALA A 356 20.35 -27.48 -18.48
N GLY A 357 20.89 -26.43 -19.13
CA GLY A 357 20.33 -25.84 -20.33
C GLY A 357 18.98 -25.14 -20.12
N VAL A 358 18.74 -24.57 -18.93
CA VAL A 358 17.49 -23.89 -18.59
C VAL A 358 17.26 -22.69 -19.51
N GLN A 359 16.11 -22.65 -20.18
CA GLN A 359 15.77 -21.59 -21.10
C GLN A 359 14.85 -20.56 -20.43
N PHE A 360 15.43 -19.48 -19.94
CA PHE A 360 14.66 -18.35 -19.41
C PHE A 360 14.03 -17.52 -20.54
N PRO A 361 12.84 -16.92 -20.33
CA PRO A 361 12.32 -15.92 -21.26
C PRO A 361 13.34 -14.80 -21.51
N LYS A 362 13.42 -14.29 -22.73
CA LYS A 362 14.45 -13.33 -23.18
C LYS A 362 14.59 -12.07 -22.31
N TRP A 363 13.52 -11.65 -21.66
CA TRP A 363 13.46 -10.47 -20.78
C TRP A 363 13.45 -10.81 -19.29
N CYS A 364 13.53 -12.09 -18.95
CA CYS A 364 13.54 -12.52 -17.56
C CYS A 364 14.87 -12.15 -16.90
N LYS A 365 14.79 -11.42 -15.79
CA LYS A 365 15.95 -11.14 -14.93
C LYS A 365 15.95 -12.10 -13.78
N VAL A 366 17.05 -12.85 -13.61
CA VAL A 366 17.21 -13.80 -12.51
C VAL A 366 18.17 -13.24 -11.46
N ASN A 367 17.69 -13.11 -10.23
CA ASN A 367 18.45 -12.59 -9.11
C ASN A 367 18.99 -13.73 -8.26
N TYR A 368 20.27 -14.08 -8.45
CA TYR A 368 20.96 -15.13 -7.70
C TYR A 368 21.65 -14.59 -6.45
N ASP A 369 22.15 -13.35 -6.48
CA ASP A 369 23.10 -12.82 -5.49
C ASP A 369 22.69 -11.49 -4.84
N GLY A 370 21.53 -10.93 -5.21
CA GLY A 370 21.01 -9.67 -4.66
C GLY A 370 21.51 -8.41 -5.35
N ARG A 371 22.24 -8.52 -6.46
CA ARG A 371 22.71 -7.34 -7.21
C ARG A 371 21.62 -6.66 -8.04
N LEU A 372 20.55 -7.36 -8.36
CA LEU A 372 19.44 -6.78 -9.08
C LEU A 372 18.52 -6.02 -8.11
N ILE A 373 18.10 -4.83 -8.54
CA ILE A 373 17.08 -4.05 -7.82
C ILE A 373 15.76 -4.82 -7.90
N GLU A 374 15.17 -5.06 -6.73
CA GLU A 374 13.86 -5.69 -6.64
C GLU A 374 12.81 -4.78 -7.27
N PRO A 375 11.93 -5.29 -8.14
CA PRO A 375 10.84 -4.50 -8.71
C PRO A 375 9.88 -3.99 -7.63
N ASP A 376 9.38 -2.76 -7.77
CA ASP A 376 8.46 -2.12 -6.78
C ASP A 376 7.22 -2.96 -6.46
N VAL A 377 6.78 -3.80 -7.38
CA VAL A 377 5.63 -4.71 -7.20
C VAL A 377 5.87 -5.82 -6.17
N LEU A 378 7.13 -6.04 -5.78
CA LEU A 378 7.56 -7.03 -4.79
C LEU A 378 7.93 -6.41 -3.42
N VAL A 379 7.98 -5.08 -3.33
CA VAL A 379 8.37 -4.33 -2.12
C VAL A 379 7.19 -4.09 -1.17
#